data_823e90d88d852bca7b0f01686b1639de
#
_entry.id   823e90d88d852bca7b0f01686b1639de
#
_cell.length_a   1.000
_cell.length_b   1.000
_cell.length_c   1.000
_cell.angle_alpha   90.00
_cell.angle_beta   90.00
_cell.angle_gamma   90.00
#
_symmetry.space_group_name_H-M   'P 1'
#
loop_
_entity.id
_entity.type
_entity.pdbx_description
1 polymer ?
#
loop_
_entity_poly.entity_id
_entity_poly.type
_entity_poly.pdbx_seq_one_letter_code
_entity_poly.pdbx_strand_id
1 'polypeptide(L)'
;MNTLTVSLVTIMIPGVIMALIYDTYTQHKSWDSFRYVLMSVVFGIVTYLAMQAAVSLFQLIAGIGDTKSISWRLLSVWSIPNEEKIAINPLEILLGGLCAIPLGLIAVYLATKRTFHELLLRKGISNKYGDDNAFIRSVEIMHRNTGQCYVLLHENNMLIHGTVYLYNENDKTQELG
;
A
#
# COMPACT_ATOMS: atom_id res chain seq x y z
N MET A 1 11.50 29.71 -1.55
CA MET A 1 10.96 28.38 -1.90
C MET A 1 9.44 28.48 -1.92
N ASN A 2 8.79 27.88 -2.92
CA ASN A 2 7.35 27.99 -3.02
C ASN A 2 6.68 27.14 -1.92
N THR A 3 5.69 27.68 -1.22
CA THR A 3 4.97 27.02 -0.12
C THR A 3 4.43 25.64 -0.52
N LEU A 4 3.93 25.52 -1.73
CA LEU A 4 3.46 24.26 -2.32
C LEU A 4 4.56 23.19 -2.39
N THR A 5 5.78 23.58 -2.78
CA THR A 5 6.91 22.63 -2.87
C THR A 5 7.29 22.07 -1.51
N VAL A 6 7.32 22.92 -0.48
CA VAL A 6 7.64 22.49 0.89
C VAL A 6 6.57 21.55 1.44
N SER A 7 5.30 21.88 1.25
CA SER A 7 4.19 21.01 1.67
C SER A 7 4.22 19.67 0.95
N LEU A 8 4.48 19.65 -0.36
CA LEU A 8 4.58 18.42 -1.14
C LEU A 8 5.70 17.53 -0.64
N VAL A 9 6.91 18.11 -0.44
CA VAL A 9 8.06 17.36 0.08
C VAL A 9 7.76 16.80 1.46
N THR A 10 7.11 17.59 2.32
CA THR A 10 6.71 17.13 3.66
C THR A 10 5.77 15.94 3.62
N ILE A 11 4.78 15.96 2.73
CA ILE A 11 3.85 14.84 2.54
C ILE A 11 4.56 13.62 1.97
N MET A 12 5.55 13.81 1.11
CA MET A 12 6.29 12.69 0.50
C MET A 12 7.14 11.90 1.50
N ILE A 13 7.66 12.51 2.58
CA ILE A 13 8.56 11.81 3.53
C ILE A 13 7.93 10.52 4.09
N PRO A 14 6.77 10.56 4.78
CA PRO A 14 6.12 9.34 5.26
C PRO A 14 5.64 8.45 4.10
N GLY A 15 5.27 9.04 2.97
CA GLY A 15 4.85 8.30 1.79
C GLY A 15 5.95 7.46 1.16
N VAL A 16 7.19 7.96 1.10
CA VAL A 16 8.36 7.19 0.63
C VAL A 16 8.61 6.00 1.55
N ILE A 17 8.52 6.18 2.86
CA ILE A 17 8.70 5.08 3.83
C ILE A 17 7.65 3.99 3.59
N MET A 18 6.39 4.37 3.44
CA MET A 18 5.30 3.44 3.18
C MET A 18 5.45 2.78 1.81
N ALA A 19 5.87 3.52 0.77
CA ALA A 19 6.12 2.98 -0.56
C ALA A 19 7.26 1.96 -0.58
N LEU A 20 8.37 2.23 0.14
CA LEU A 20 9.47 1.30 0.31
C LEU A 20 9.02 -0.01 0.96
N ILE A 21 8.24 0.07 2.04
CA ILE A 21 7.71 -1.11 2.73
C ILE A 21 6.81 -1.90 1.77
N TYR A 22 5.90 -1.21 1.07
CA TYR A 22 4.99 -1.85 0.13
C TYR A 22 5.74 -2.53 -1.01
N ASP A 23 6.71 -1.85 -1.65
CA ASP A 23 7.51 -2.36 -2.75
C ASP A 23 8.37 -3.56 -2.33
N THR A 24 8.92 -3.52 -1.11
CA THR A 24 9.79 -4.61 -0.60
C THR A 24 9.02 -5.88 -0.27
N TYR A 25 7.79 -5.77 0.24
CA TYR A 25 7.04 -6.91 0.78
C TYR A 25 5.87 -7.37 -0.07
N THR A 26 5.55 -6.67 -1.18
CA THR A 26 4.50 -7.11 -2.12
C THR A 26 5.11 -7.57 -3.43
N GLN A 27 4.57 -8.67 -3.96
CA GLN A 27 4.92 -9.12 -5.31
C GLN A 27 4.08 -8.34 -6.31
N HIS A 28 4.72 -7.46 -7.05
CA HIS A 28 4.12 -6.71 -8.13
C HIS A 28 5.19 -6.39 -9.17
N LYS A 29 4.75 -6.00 -10.36
CA LYS A 29 5.67 -5.53 -11.40
C LYS A 29 6.47 -4.33 -10.90
N SER A 30 7.77 -4.31 -11.18
CA SER A 30 8.66 -3.21 -10.79
C SER A 30 8.08 -1.86 -11.20
N TRP A 31 8.07 -0.92 -10.24
CA TRP A 31 7.56 0.42 -10.50
C TRP A 31 8.61 1.23 -11.27
N ASP A 32 8.16 1.96 -12.28
CA ASP A 32 8.98 3.00 -12.88
C ASP A 32 9.12 4.20 -11.91
N SER A 33 10.10 5.06 -12.16
CA SER A 33 10.40 6.20 -11.30
C SER A 33 9.19 7.13 -11.12
N PHE A 34 8.38 7.32 -12.16
CA PHE A 34 7.20 8.18 -12.10
C PHE A 34 6.12 7.56 -11.19
N ARG A 35 5.83 6.28 -11.37
CA ARG A 35 4.87 5.53 -10.55
C ARG A 35 5.29 5.53 -9.09
N TYR A 36 6.60 5.38 -8.82
CA TYR A 36 7.13 5.42 -7.46
C TYR A 36 6.88 6.77 -6.78
N VAL A 37 7.16 7.87 -7.46
CA VAL A 37 6.90 9.22 -6.95
C VAL A 37 5.40 9.43 -6.72
N LEU A 38 4.56 9.04 -7.67
CA LEU A 38 3.10 9.16 -7.55
C LEU A 38 2.59 8.39 -6.34
N MET A 39 3.02 7.13 -6.17
CA MET A 39 2.63 6.30 -5.04
C MET A 39 3.13 6.85 -3.71
N SER A 40 4.33 7.43 -3.67
CA SER A 40 4.84 8.10 -2.48
C SER A 40 3.96 9.27 -2.06
N VAL A 41 3.45 10.06 -3.00
CA VAL A 41 2.51 11.15 -2.69
C VAL A 41 1.19 10.59 -2.15
N VAL A 42 0.61 9.59 -2.81
CA VAL A 42 -0.66 8.96 -2.39
C VAL A 42 -0.53 8.36 -0.99
N PHE A 43 0.51 7.59 -0.74
CA PHE A 43 0.77 6.98 0.56
C PHE A 43 1.04 8.02 1.64
N GLY A 44 1.71 9.13 1.30
CA GLY A 44 1.90 10.24 2.22
C GLY A 44 0.58 10.88 2.64
N ILE A 45 -0.32 11.14 1.69
CA ILE A 45 -1.65 11.66 1.98
C ILE A 45 -2.43 10.69 2.88
N VAL A 46 -2.42 9.39 2.57
CA VAL A 46 -3.08 8.35 3.37
C VAL A 46 -2.53 8.33 4.80
N THR A 47 -1.21 8.45 4.97
CA THR A 47 -0.57 8.46 6.28
C THR A 47 -1.02 9.67 7.12
N TYR A 48 -1.04 10.88 6.53
CA TYR A 48 -1.49 12.06 7.24
C TYR A 48 -2.99 12.06 7.52
N LEU A 49 -3.82 11.49 6.64
CA LEU A 49 -5.25 11.29 6.90
C LEU A 49 -5.46 10.33 8.07
N ALA A 50 -4.74 9.22 8.10
CA ALA A 50 -4.81 8.27 9.20
C ALA A 50 -4.36 8.89 10.54
N MET A 51 -3.28 9.68 10.53
CA MET A 51 -2.80 10.40 11.70
C MET A 51 -3.83 11.45 12.17
N GLN A 52 -4.43 12.21 11.24
CA GLN A 52 -5.51 13.15 11.57
C GLN A 52 -6.72 12.43 12.17
N ALA A 53 -7.12 11.31 11.60
CA ALA A 53 -8.21 10.50 12.13
C ALA A 53 -7.92 10.01 13.55
N ALA A 54 -6.69 9.55 13.82
CA ALA A 54 -6.28 9.13 15.16
C ALA A 54 -6.31 10.28 16.16
N VAL A 55 -5.80 11.47 15.80
CA VAL A 55 -5.86 12.66 16.64
C VAL A 55 -7.30 13.07 16.90
N SER A 56 -8.15 13.08 15.87
CA SER A 56 -9.57 13.44 15.99
C SER A 56 -10.33 12.45 16.88
N LEU A 57 -10.04 11.16 16.74
CA LEU A 57 -10.62 10.11 17.59
C LEU A 57 -10.20 10.28 19.05
N PHE A 58 -8.92 10.58 19.30
CA PHE A 58 -8.42 10.84 20.64
C PHE A 58 -9.09 12.06 21.26
N GLN A 59 -9.26 13.16 20.52
CA GLN A 59 -9.96 14.36 20.98
C GLN A 59 -11.42 14.07 21.30
N LEU A 60 -12.09 13.24 20.49
CA LEU A 60 -13.47 12.83 20.73
C LEU A 60 -13.60 12.01 22.01
N ILE A 61 -12.70 11.06 22.23
CA ILE A 61 -12.67 10.23 23.44
C ILE A 61 -12.39 11.10 24.68
N ALA A 62 -11.42 12.01 24.60
CA ALA A 62 -11.08 12.92 25.71
C ALA A 62 -12.22 13.92 26.01
N GLY A 63 -13.05 14.24 25.02
CA GLY A 63 -14.21 15.12 25.18
C GLY A 63 -15.50 14.40 25.63
N ILE A 64 -15.47 13.10 25.90
CA ILE A 64 -16.62 12.36 26.43
C ILE A 64 -16.86 12.84 27.87
N GLY A 65 -17.80 13.76 28.05
CA GLY A 65 -18.16 14.40 29.31
C GLY A 65 -18.37 15.91 29.20
N ASP A 66 -17.65 16.57 28.28
CA ASP A 66 -17.85 17.99 28.01
C ASP A 66 -17.63 18.31 26.50
N THR A 67 -18.67 18.06 25.72
CA THR A 67 -18.65 18.25 24.26
C THR A 67 -18.47 19.71 23.81
N LYS A 68 -18.65 20.68 24.72
CA LYS A 68 -18.49 22.12 24.43
C LYS A 68 -17.04 22.58 24.40
N SER A 69 -16.10 21.78 24.92
CA SER A 69 -14.67 22.10 25.01
C SER A 69 -13.80 21.45 23.97
N ILE A 70 -14.37 20.69 23.02
CA ILE A 70 -13.59 20.00 21.97
C ILE A 70 -13.06 21.03 20.97
N SER A 71 -11.79 21.39 21.12
CA SER A 71 -11.07 22.17 20.09
C SER A 71 -10.52 21.22 19.03
N TRP A 72 -11.15 21.21 17.86
CA TRP A 72 -10.67 20.41 16.74
C TRP A 72 -9.33 20.96 16.25
N ARG A 73 -8.27 20.23 16.47
CA ARG A 73 -6.93 20.61 16.04
C ARG A 73 -6.57 19.88 14.74
N LEU A 74 -6.45 20.64 13.67
CA LEU A 74 -5.93 20.13 12.41
C LEU A 74 -4.40 20.07 12.47
N LEU A 75 -3.81 19.07 11.82
CA LEU A 75 -2.37 18.99 11.62
C LEU A 75 -1.89 20.15 10.76
N SER A 76 -0.69 20.63 11.03
CA SER A 76 -0.11 21.80 10.32
C SER A 76 0.00 21.58 8.80
N VAL A 77 0.11 20.35 8.36
CA VAL A 77 0.17 19.98 6.94
C VAL A 77 -1.12 20.35 6.18
N TRP A 78 -2.28 20.37 6.86
CA TRP A 78 -3.57 20.72 6.26
C TRP A 78 -3.90 22.22 6.33
N SER A 79 -3.17 22.99 7.12
CA SER A 79 -3.36 24.43 7.17
C SER A 79 -2.81 25.04 5.88
N ILE A 80 -3.71 25.68 5.12
CA ILE A 80 -3.32 26.48 3.94
C ILE A 80 -2.42 27.61 4.44
N PRO A 81 -1.16 27.69 4.01
CA PRO A 81 -0.27 28.74 4.49
C PRO A 81 -0.79 30.09 3.97
N ASN A 82 -1.24 30.93 4.87
CA ASN A 82 -1.27 32.37 4.61
C ASN A 82 0.16 32.82 4.39
N GLU A 83 0.41 33.57 3.36
CA GLU A 83 1.67 33.83 2.63
C GLU A 83 2.95 34.11 3.43
N GLU A 84 2.91 34.28 4.74
CA GLU A 84 4.05 34.78 5.51
C GLU A 84 4.84 33.76 6.34
N LYS A 85 4.28 32.62 6.74
CA LYS A 85 5.04 31.65 7.54
C LYS A 85 4.57 30.21 7.32
N ILE A 86 5.42 29.40 6.71
CA ILE A 86 5.25 27.95 6.69
C ILE A 86 5.70 27.43 8.08
N ALA A 87 4.76 27.28 8.99
CA ALA A 87 5.02 26.68 10.28
C ALA A 87 4.73 25.16 10.22
N ILE A 88 5.55 24.42 9.46
CA ILE A 88 5.50 22.97 9.50
C ILE A 88 6.18 22.52 10.78
N ASN A 89 5.48 21.75 11.59
CA ASN A 89 6.02 21.20 12.83
C ASN A 89 6.89 19.96 12.53
N PRO A 90 8.21 19.99 12.79
CA PRO A 90 9.09 18.85 12.52
C PRO A 90 8.65 17.58 13.25
N LEU A 91 8.03 17.71 14.41
CA LEU A 91 7.53 16.60 15.20
C LEU A 91 6.36 15.88 14.50
N GLU A 92 5.52 16.60 13.77
CA GLU A 92 4.46 16.00 12.95
C GLU A 92 5.02 15.16 11.81
N ILE A 93 6.13 15.59 11.18
CA ILE A 93 6.81 14.83 10.14
C ILE A 93 7.38 13.52 10.70
N LEU A 94 8.04 13.62 11.86
CA LEU A 94 8.62 12.46 12.53
C LEU A 94 7.54 11.46 12.94
N LEU A 95 6.44 11.92 13.53
CA LEU A 95 5.30 11.08 13.87
C LEU A 95 4.65 10.49 12.63
N GLY A 96 4.54 11.26 11.55
CA GLY A 96 4.05 10.75 10.25
C GLY A 96 4.92 9.61 9.73
N GLY A 97 6.25 9.76 9.80
CA GLY A 97 7.19 8.70 9.43
C GLY A 97 7.06 7.44 10.29
N LEU A 98 6.88 7.59 11.60
CA LEU A 98 6.63 6.47 12.50
C LEU A 98 5.28 5.78 12.23
N CYS A 99 4.23 6.54 11.93
CA CYS A 99 2.92 6.02 11.57
C CYS A 99 2.92 5.33 10.19
N ALA A 100 3.80 5.74 9.28
CA ALA A 100 3.92 5.14 7.96
C ALA A 100 4.34 3.67 8.01
N ILE A 101 5.12 3.27 9.02
CA ILE A 101 5.60 1.89 9.18
C ILE A 101 4.44 0.91 9.40
N PRO A 102 3.63 1.03 10.46
CA PRO A 102 2.51 0.12 10.68
C PRO A 102 1.45 0.22 9.57
N LEU A 103 1.21 1.40 9.02
CA LEU A 103 0.29 1.56 7.89
C LEU A 103 0.80 0.86 6.62
N GLY A 104 2.11 0.91 6.36
CA GLY A 104 2.74 0.17 5.27
C GLY A 104 2.56 -1.34 5.43
N LEU A 105 2.79 -1.87 6.63
CA LEU A 105 2.56 -3.29 6.92
C LEU A 105 1.08 -3.70 6.78
N ILE A 106 0.16 -2.84 7.21
CA ILE A 106 -1.29 -3.06 6.99
C ILE A 106 -1.61 -3.07 5.50
N ALA A 107 -1.05 -2.15 4.71
CA ALA A 107 -1.26 -2.10 3.28
C ALA A 107 -0.73 -3.37 2.58
N VAL A 108 0.46 -3.85 2.96
CA VAL A 108 1.02 -5.12 2.50
C VAL A 108 0.09 -6.29 2.85
N TYR A 109 -0.38 -6.35 4.10
CA TYR A 109 -1.29 -7.39 4.55
C TYR A 109 -2.60 -7.41 3.75
N LEU A 110 -3.20 -6.24 3.51
CA LEU A 110 -4.42 -6.12 2.71
C LEU A 110 -4.19 -6.51 1.24
N ALA A 111 -3.06 -6.12 0.67
CA ALA A 111 -2.68 -6.48 -0.68
C ALA A 111 -2.47 -8.00 -0.81
N THR A 112 -1.74 -8.61 0.13
CA THR A 112 -1.46 -10.05 0.13
C THR A 112 -2.73 -10.89 0.31
N LYS A 113 -3.65 -10.47 1.19
CA LYS A 113 -4.94 -11.17 1.39
C LYS A 113 -5.95 -10.94 0.28
N ARG A 114 -5.70 -10.02 -0.65
CA ARG A 114 -6.58 -9.68 -1.78
C ARG A 114 -8.04 -9.42 -1.40
N THR A 115 -8.31 -9.12 -0.12
CA THR A 115 -9.65 -8.95 0.43
C THR A 115 -10.45 -7.90 -0.35
N PHE A 116 -9.79 -6.83 -0.73
CA PHE A 116 -10.41 -5.74 -1.49
C PHE A 116 -10.72 -6.16 -2.94
N HIS A 117 -9.84 -6.91 -3.55
CA HIS A 117 -10.00 -7.41 -4.91
C HIS A 117 -11.13 -8.45 -5.01
N GLU A 118 -11.21 -9.39 -4.05
CA GLU A 118 -12.30 -10.35 -3.98
C GLU A 118 -13.66 -9.68 -3.77
N LEU A 119 -13.71 -8.61 -2.97
CA LEU A 119 -14.92 -7.83 -2.75
C LEU A 119 -15.39 -7.13 -4.03
N LEU A 120 -14.47 -6.56 -4.81
CA LEU A 120 -14.77 -5.92 -6.09
C LEU A 120 -15.22 -6.94 -7.15
N LEU A 121 -14.60 -8.13 -7.19
CA LEU A 121 -15.03 -9.24 -8.05
C LEU A 121 -16.42 -9.73 -7.68
N ARG A 122 -16.71 -9.93 -6.39
CA ARG A 122 -18.04 -10.35 -5.91
C ARG A 122 -19.15 -9.35 -6.25
N LYS A 123 -18.81 -8.06 -6.28
CA LYS A 123 -19.74 -6.97 -6.67
C LYS A 123 -19.83 -6.75 -8.18
N GLY A 124 -19.10 -7.52 -9.00
CA GLY A 124 -19.08 -7.37 -10.45
C GLY A 124 -18.48 -6.05 -10.97
N ILE A 125 -17.74 -5.33 -10.11
CA ILE A 125 -17.12 -4.05 -10.47
C ILE A 125 -15.82 -4.25 -11.24
N SER A 126 -15.14 -5.37 -11.03
CA SER A 126 -13.89 -5.69 -11.71
C SER A 126 -13.94 -7.09 -12.32
N ASN A 127 -13.52 -7.18 -13.59
CA ASN A 127 -13.32 -8.46 -14.29
C ASN A 127 -11.83 -8.85 -14.35
N LYS A 128 -10.94 -8.02 -13.78
CA LYS A 128 -9.51 -8.31 -13.73
C LYS A 128 -9.20 -9.14 -12.49
N TYR A 129 -8.46 -10.22 -12.68
CA TYR A 129 -7.94 -11.06 -11.60
C TYR A 129 -6.70 -10.47 -10.90
N GLY A 130 -6.50 -9.15 -10.98
CA GLY A 130 -5.35 -8.43 -10.42
C GLY A 130 -4.18 -8.27 -11.41
N ASP A 131 -3.05 -7.82 -10.93
CA ASP A 131 -1.80 -7.75 -11.69
C ASP A 131 -1.12 -9.14 -11.82
N ASP A 132 -1.74 -10.18 -11.27
CA ASP A 132 -1.19 -11.53 -11.31
C ASP A 132 -1.26 -12.13 -12.69
N ASN A 133 -0.18 -12.78 -13.04
CA ASN A 133 -0.13 -13.62 -14.21
C ASN A 133 -1.10 -14.81 -14.04
N ALA A 134 -1.83 -15.16 -15.09
CA ALA A 134 -2.73 -16.32 -15.11
C ALA A 134 -2.02 -17.62 -14.67
N PHE A 135 -0.71 -17.69 -14.89
CA PHE A 135 0.14 -18.79 -14.47
C PHE A 135 0.20 -18.94 -12.94
N ILE A 136 0.53 -17.88 -12.20
CA ILE A 136 0.60 -17.91 -10.72
C ILE A 136 -0.76 -18.28 -10.14
N ARG A 137 -1.85 -17.74 -10.71
CA ARG A 137 -3.20 -18.04 -10.27
C ARG A 137 -3.56 -19.52 -10.48
N SER A 138 -3.16 -20.10 -11.61
CA SER A 138 -3.41 -21.52 -11.88
C SER A 138 -2.63 -22.42 -10.91
N VAL A 139 -1.38 -22.08 -10.62
CA VAL A 139 -0.54 -22.80 -9.65
C VAL A 139 -1.15 -22.72 -8.24
N GLU A 140 -1.61 -21.52 -7.81
CA GLU A 140 -2.23 -21.34 -6.49
C GLU A 140 -3.54 -22.14 -6.36
N ILE A 141 -4.38 -22.16 -7.39
CA ILE A 141 -5.63 -22.94 -7.40
C ILE A 141 -5.32 -24.43 -7.36
N MET A 142 -4.36 -24.91 -8.14
CA MET A 142 -3.93 -26.30 -8.14
C MET A 142 -3.37 -26.72 -6.79
N HIS A 143 -2.49 -25.89 -6.20
CA HIS A 143 -1.93 -26.15 -4.87
C HIS A 143 -3.01 -26.26 -3.78
N ARG A 144 -4.02 -25.40 -3.82
CA ARG A 144 -5.15 -25.46 -2.85
C ARG A 144 -6.01 -26.69 -3.01
N ASN A 145 -6.23 -27.18 -4.24
CA ASN A 145 -7.20 -28.24 -4.50
C ASN A 145 -6.58 -29.63 -4.52
N THR A 146 -5.41 -29.79 -5.12
CA THR A 146 -4.82 -31.10 -5.35
C THR A 146 -3.39 -31.25 -4.83
N GLY A 147 -2.72 -30.15 -4.54
CA GLY A 147 -1.28 -30.15 -4.19
C GLY A 147 -0.34 -30.59 -5.32
N GLN A 148 -0.89 -30.92 -6.49
CA GLN A 148 -0.14 -31.41 -7.65
C GLN A 148 -0.34 -30.50 -8.84
N CYS A 149 0.72 -30.27 -9.60
CA CYS A 149 0.72 -29.45 -10.80
C CYS A 149 1.23 -30.26 -11.99
N TYR A 150 0.60 -30.02 -13.16
CA TYR A 150 1.03 -30.57 -14.44
C TYR A 150 1.47 -29.41 -15.34
N VAL A 151 2.73 -29.43 -15.77
CA VAL A 151 3.27 -28.42 -16.68
C VAL A 151 3.60 -29.10 -17.99
N LEU A 152 2.95 -28.68 -19.06
CA LEU A 152 3.23 -29.14 -20.42
C LEU A 152 4.21 -28.18 -21.10
N LEU A 153 5.43 -28.63 -21.36
CA LEU A 153 6.42 -27.92 -22.17
C LEU A 153 6.16 -28.20 -23.64
N HIS A 154 5.59 -27.21 -24.35
CA HIS A 154 5.15 -27.40 -25.73
C HIS A 154 6.32 -27.63 -26.71
N GLU A 155 7.48 -27.02 -26.45
CA GLU A 155 8.65 -27.17 -27.33
C GLU A 155 9.20 -28.59 -27.38
N ASN A 156 9.16 -29.31 -26.27
CA ASN A 156 9.74 -30.67 -26.15
C ASN A 156 8.68 -31.76 -26.01
N ASN A 157 7.41 -31.42 -26.07
CA ASN A 157 6.29 -32.34 -25.83
C ASN A 157 6.42 -33.11 -24.50
N MET A 158 6.98 -32.47 -23.49
CA MET A 158 7.30 -33.06 -22.20
C MET A 158 6.26 -32.62 -21.17
N LEU A 159 5.70 -33.60 -20.47
CA LEU A 159 4.79 -33.38 -19.35
C LEU A 159 5.56 -33.56 -18.05
N ILE A 160 5.67 -32.49 -17.28
CA ILE A 160 6.28 -32.54 -15.94
C ILE A 160 5.12 -32.60 -14.93
N HIS A 161 5.17 -33.60 -14.06
CA HIS A 161 4.21 -33.77 -12.96
C HIS A 161 4.95 -33.71 -11.64
N GLY A 162 4.47 -32.86 -10.73
CA GLY A 162 5.09 -32.70 -9.42
C GLY A 162 4.28 -31.80 -8.49
N THR A 163 4.78 -31.64 -7.28
CA THR A 163 4.25 -30.69 -6.29
C THR A 163 5.08 -29.44 -6.35
N VAL A 164 4.43 -28.30 -6.53
CA VAL A 164 5.12 -27.00 -6.53
C VAL A 164 5.28 -26.54 -5.09
N TYR A 165 6.54 -26.42 -4.62
CA TYR A 165 6.87 -25.91 -3.29
C TYR A 165 7.12 -24.41 -3.28
N LEU A 166 7.72 -23.88 -4.35
CA LEU A 166 8.07 -22.48 -4.50
C LEU A 166 7.77 -22.04 -5.93
N TYR A 167 7.29 -20.83 -6.08
CA TYR A 167 7.18 -20.18 -7.36
C TYR A 167 7.69 -18.74 -7.23
N ASN A 168 8.44 -18.31 -8.22
CA ASN A 168 8.94 -16.95 -8.31
C ASN A 168 8.61 -16.40 -9.68
N GLU A 169 8.13 -15.16 -9.73
CA GLU A 169 7.90 -14.43 -10.97
C GLU A 169 8.83 -13.23 -10.98
N ASN A 170 9.71 -13.23 -11.95
CA ASN A 170 10.51 -12.05 -12.29
C ASN A 170 10.00 -11.49 -13.62
N ASP A 171 10.23 -10.20 -13.90
CA ASP A 171 9.75 -9.52 -15.12
C ASP A 171 10.06 -10.27 -16.44
N LYS A 172 10.99 -11.22 -16.42
CA LYS A 172 11.46 -11.96 -17.60
C LYS A 172 11.37 -13.48 -17.49
N THR A 173 11.23 -14.04 -16.29
CA THR A 173 11.28 -15.49 -16.07
C THR A 173 10.27 -15.92 -15.03
N GLN A 174 9.65 -17.08 -15.27
CA GLN A 174 8.77 -17.76 -14.33
C GLN A 174 9.49 -19.02 -13.87
N GLU A 175 9.75 -19.11 -12.58
CA GLU A 175 10.48 -20.23 -11.98
C GLU A 175 9.55 -21.03 -11.06
N LEU A 176 9.61 -22.35 -11.23
CA LEU A 176 8.95 -23.33 -10.37
C LEU A 176 10.01 -24.16 -9.67
N GLY A 177 9.94 -24.26 -8.35
CA GLY A 177 10.79 -25.10 -7.53
C GLY A 177 9.99 -26.14 -6.75
#